data_46024b6bfe6b7ffed8e5a041a73c25bb
#
_entry.id   46024b6bfe6b7ffed8e5a041a73c25bb
#
_cell.length_a   1.000
_cell.length_b   1.000
_cell.length_c   1.000
_cell.angle_alpha   90.00
_cell.angle_beta   90.00
_cell.angle_gamma   90.00
#
_symmetry.space_group_name_H-M   'P 1'
#
loop_
_entity.id
_entity.type
_entity.pdbx_description
1 polymer ?
#
loop_
_entity_poly.entity_id
_entity_poly.type
_entity_poly.pdbx_seq_one_letter_code
_entity_poly.pdbx_strand_id
1 'polypeptide(L)'
;TIDLLEQQIRTNAANTSTQSDLTINRISVSTYSAIPNKLTQGRPIQIYVQRLQPAPKVIVWPVPDNNNYQLNYWRMRRIEDAGSGIQTADISFRFLPCLVSGLAYHIAMKVPELVDRVQMLKAVYDEQFEMAASEDREKTPARFVPRIAGIH
;
A
#
# COMPACT_ATOMS: atom_id res chain seq x y z
N THR A 1 1.61 -8.92 2.78
CA THR A 1 2.63 -7.91 3.17
C THR A 1 1.99 -6.55 3.15
N ILE A 2 1.99 -5.86 4.26
CA ILE A 2 1.50 -4.48 4.32
C ILE A 2 2.70 -3.59 4.02
N ASP A 3 2.61 -2.81 2.96
CA ASP A 3 3.49 -1.67 2.77
C ASP A 3 2.69 -0.39 2.96
N LEU A 4 3.24 0.54 3.74
CA LEU A 4 2.65 1.85 3.95
C LEU A 4 3.17 2.78 2.86
N LEU A 5 2.25 3.40 2.13
CA LEU A 5 2.56 4.38 1.08
C LEU A 5 2.80 5.75 1.71
N GLU A 6 1.81 6.23 2.45
CA GLU A 6 1.88 7.49 3.18
C GLU A 6 1.30 7.34 4.58
N GLN A 7 1.81 8.13 5.50
CA GLN A 7 1.38 8.11 6.89
C GLN A 7 1.38 9.52 7.49
N GLN A 8 0.34 9.79 8.25
CA GLN A 8 0.12 11.07 8.93
C GLN A 8 -0.39 10.83 10.33
N ILE A 9 -0.06 11.70 11.25
CA ILE A 9 -0.68 11.74 12.56
C ILE A 9 -1.65 12.92 12.63
N ARG A 10 -2.90 12.62 12.92
CA ARG A 10 -3.93 13.62 13.17
C ARG A 10 -3.88 14.01 14.63
N THR A 11 -3.69 15.28 14.89
CA THR A 11 -3.78 15.87 16.23
C THR A 11 -5.20 16.39 16.46
N ASN A 12 -5.63 16.43 17.70
CA ASN A 12 -6.98 16.86 18.08
C ASN A 12 -8.09 16.12 17.32
N ALA A 13 -7.93 14.80 17.17
CA ALA A 13 -8.84 13.98 16.35
C ALA A 13 -10.31 14.06 16.79
N ALA A 14 -10.57 14.39 18.07
CA ALA A 14 -11.91 14.57 18.61
C ALA A 14 -12.58 15.91 18.24
N ASN A 15 -11.81 16.89 17.75
CA ASN A 15 -12.33 18.22 17.44
C ASN A 15 -12.04 18.59 15.98
N THR A 16 -13.07 18.55 15.15
CA THR A 16 -12.96 18.81 13.70
C THR A 16 -12.51 20.24 13.36
N SER A 17 -12.73 21.20 14.24
CA SER A 17 -12.36 22.60 14.00
C SER A 17 -10.87 22.88 14.25
N THR A 18 -10.22 22.06 15.07
CA THR A 18 -8.80 22.25 15.45
C THR A 18 -7.92 21.07 15.10
N GLN A 19 -8.47 20.07 14.41
CA GLN A 19 -7.69 18.94 13.94
C GLN A 19 -6.65 19.35 12.88
N SER A 20 -5.50 18.71 12.90
CA SER A 20 -4.42 18.96 11.94
C SER A 20 -3.73 17.64 11.60
N ASP A 21 -3.50 17.40 10.32
CA ASP A 21 -2.81 16.23 9.83
C ASP A 21 -1.34 16.58 9.56
N LEU A 22 -0.45 15.88 10.22
CA LEU A 22 1.00 16.10 10.14
C LEU A 22 1.67 14.83 9.62
N THR A 23 2.45 14.97 8.56
CA THR A 23 3.25 13.86 8.03
C THR A 23 4.25 13.39 9.07
N ILE A 24 4.35 12.06 9.24
CA ILE A 24 5.34 11.43 10.11
C ILE A 24 6.37 10.66 9.29
N ASN A 25 7.61 10.65 9.77
CA ASN A 25 8.71 10.04 9.05
C ASN A 25 8.80 8.54 9.32
N ARG A 26 8.90 7.74 8.24
CA ARG A 26 9.20 6.32 8.37
C ARG A 26 10.69 6.13 8.67
N ILE A 27 10.99 5.34 9.68
CA ILE A 27 12.38 5.04 10.09
C ILE A 27 12.70 3.56 9.90
N SER A 28 14.00 3.28 9.75
CA SER A 28 14.54 1.93 9.65
C SER A 28 14.66 1.26 11.03
N VAL A 29 14.88 -0.06 11.04
CA VAL A 29 15.15 -0.82 12.28
C VAL A 29 16.40 -0.29 13.00
N SER A 30 17.44 0.07 12.25
CA SER A 30 18.67 0.62 12.83
C SER A 30 18.43 1.95 13.53
N THR A 31 17.71 2.86 12.89
CA THR A 31 17.34 4.15 13.47
C THR A 31 16.46 3.96 14.72
N TYR A 32 15.46 3.07 14.65
CA TYR A 32 14.62 2.76 15.80
C TYR A 32 15.43 2.16 16.96
N SER A 33 16.39 1.27 16.67
CA SER A 33 17.24 0.63 17.67
C SER A 33 18.16 1.65 18.37
N ALA A 34 18.62 2.66 17.66
CA ALA A 34 19.49 3.72 18.17
C ALA A 34 18.76 4.72 19.12
N ILE A 35 17.43 4.70 19.18
CA ILE A 35 16.68 5.55 20.10
C ILE A 35 16.96 5.10 21.54
N PRO A 36 17.58 5.95 22.38
CA PRO A 36 17.98 5.55 23.74
C PRO A 36 16.78 5.35 24.66
N ASN A 37 15.76 6.20 24.57
CA ASN A 37 14.54 6.07 25.36
C ASN A 37 13.32 5.88 24.42
N LYS A 38 12.85 4.65 24.33
CA LYS A 38 11.70 4.26 23.49
C LYS A 38 10.36 4.59 24.11
N LEU A 39 10.33 4.92 25.41
CA LEU A 39 9.12 5.24 26.18
C LEU A 39 8.91 6.74 26.37
N THR A 40 9.71 7.58 25.74
CA THR A 40 9.49 9.03 25.73
C THR A 40 8.09 9.33 25.24
N GLN A 41 7.31 10.08 26.02
CA GLN A 41 5.95 10.48 25.68
C GLN A 41 5.95 11.81 24.92
N GLY A 42 4.98 11.96 24.02
CA GLY A 42 4.78 13.18 23.25
C GLY A 42 4.05 12.92 21.95
N ARG A 43 3.98 13.95 21.12
CA ARG A 43 3.38 13.81 19.78
C ARG A 43 4.23 12.88 18.90
N PRO A 44 3.65 11.83 18.33
CA PRO A 44 4.37 10.96 17.39
C PRO A 44 4.90 11.73 16.18
N ILE A 45 6.16 11.53 15.84
CA ILE A 45 6.85 12.14 14.69
C ILE A 45 7.51 11.10 13.79
N GLN A 46 7.68 9.89 14.27
CA GLN A 46 8.32 8.79 13.56
C GLN A 46 7.49 7.52 13.64
N ILE A 47 7.60 6.68 12.61
CA ILE A 47 6.91 5.40 12.52
C ILE A 47 7.87 4.32 12.07
N TYR A 48 7.86 3.19 12.76
CA TYR A 48 8.58 1.98 12.40
C TYR A 48 7.58 0.84 12.14
N VAL A 49 7.71 0.20 10.97
CA VAL A 49 6.86 -0.93 10.59
C VAL A 49 7.67 -2.22 10.70
N GLN A 50 7.34 -3.02 11.68
CA GLN A 50 7.92 -4.34 11.88
C GLN A 50 7.09 -5.37 11.11
N ARG A 51 7.72 -6.02 10.11
CA ARG A 51 7.06 -7.01 9.25
C ARG A 51 7.06 -8.38 9.93
N LEU A 52 6.06 -8.63 10.77
CA LEU A 52 5.84 -9.92 11.43
C LEU A 52 4.75 -10.72 10.72
N GLN A 53 4.75 -12.03 10.93
CA GLN A 53 3.63 -12.90 10.59
C GLN A 53 2.91 -13.34 11.88
N PRO A 54 1.58 -13.44 11.89
CA PRO A 54 0.65 -13.26 10.77
C PRO A 54 0.33 -11.79 10.45
N ALA A 55 0.62 -10.85 11.35
CA ALA A 55 0.30 -9.45 11.17
C ALA A 55 1.52 -8.55 11.42
N PRO A 56 1.76 -7.54 10.59
CA PRO A 56 2.80 -6.56 10.84
C PRO A 56 2.45 -5.68 12.04
N LYS A 57 3.48 -5.27 12.78
CA LYS A 57 3.35 -4.36 13.92
C LYS A 57 3.81 -2.96 13.52
N VAL A 58 2.98 -1.98 13.82
CA VAL A 58 3.28 -0.57 13.61
C VAL A 58 3.64 0.05 14.95
N ILE A 59 4.80 0.68 15.04
CA ILE A 59 5.30 1.32 16.23
C ILE A 59 5.52 2.80 15.91
N VAL A 60 4.96 3.67 16.73
CA VAL A 60 5.14 5.12 16.63
C VAL A 60 6.06 5.62 17.74
N TRP A 61 6.85 6.64 17.44
CA TRP A 61 7.73 7.28 18.43
C TRP A 61 7.72 8.81 18.24
N PRO A 62 7.65 9.61 19.31
CA PRO A 62 7.40 9.27 20.71
C PRO A 62 6.08 8.52 20.95
N VAL A 63 5.94 7.90 22.10
CA VAL A 63 4.69 7.27 22.53
C VAL A 63 3.66 8.37 22.75
N PRO A 64 2.41 8.23 22.23
CA PRO A 64 1.38 9.24 22.43
C PRO A 64 1.20 9.59 23.93
N ASP A 65 1.21 10.87 24.25
CA ASP A 65 1.01 11.39 25.62
C ASP A 65 -0.48 11.51 25.97
N ASN A 66 -1.37 11.43 24.99
CA ASN A 66 -2.81 11.50 25.16
C ASN A 66 -3.52 10.65 24.06
N ASN A 67 -4.84 10.55 24.16
CA ASN A 67 -5.69 9.77 23.25
C ASN A 67 -6.29 10.60 22.08
N ASN A 68 -5.88 11.84 21.90
CA ASN A 68 -6.38 12.73 20.85
C ASN A 68 -5.61 12.59 19.52
N TYR A 69 -4.76 11.59 19.41
CA TYR A 69 -4.04 11.28 18.18
C TYR A 69 -4.70 10.15 17.42
N GLN A 70 -4.75 10.30 16.10
CA GLN A 70 -5.18 9.26 15.18
C GLN A 70 -4.11 9.04 14.11
N LEU A 71 -3.70 7.81 13.90
CA LEU A 71 -2.79 7.44 12.81
C LEU A 71 -3.61 7.19 11.54
N ASN A 72 -3.44 8.06 10.55
CA ASN A 72 -3.99 7.89 9.21
C ASN A 72 -2.88 7.39 8.29
N TYR A 73 -3.17 6.34 7.52
CA TYR A 73 -2.19 5.80 6.59
C TYR A 73 -2.85 5.19 5.36
N TRP A 74 -2.16 5.28 4.24
CA TRP A 74 -2.47 4.54 3.03
C TRP A 74 -1.58 3.31 2.97
N ARG A 75 -2.19 2.17 2.70
CA ARG A 75 -1.47 0.90 2.64
C ARG A 75 -1.71 0.19 1.32
N MET A 76 -0.70 -0.48 0.82
CA MET A 76 -0.87 -1.47 -0.22
C MET A 76 -1.34 -2.77 0.41
N ARG A 77 -2.54 -3.22 0.04
CA ARG A 77 -3.14 -4.47 0.50
C ARG A 77 -3.00 -5.55 -0.58
N ARG A 78 -2.67 -6.76 -0.18
CA ARG A 78 -2.81 -7.90 -1.09
C ARG A 78 -4.29 -8.08 -1.43
N ILE A 79 -4.57 -8.34 -2.70
CA ILE A 79 -5.91 -8.73 -3.16
C ILE A 79 -6.30 -10.02 -2.43
N GLU A 80 -7.51 -10.06 -1.89
CA GLU A 80 -8.05 -11.24 -1.23
C GLU A 80 -8.41 -12.31 -2.26
N ASP A 81 -8.00 -13.55 -1.99
CA ASP A 81 -8.34 -14.68 -2.82
C ASP A 81 -9.85 -14.97 -2.69
N ALA A 82 -10.50 -15.31 -3.80
CA ALA A 82 -11.86 -15.86 -3.79
C ALA A 82 -11.81 -17.30 -3.24
N GLY A 83 -11.82 -17.44 -1.92
CA GLY A 83 -11.54 -18.71 -1.25
C GLY A 83 -12.58 -19.80 -1.47
N SER A 84 -13.86 -19.48 -1.41
CA SER A 84 -14.97 -20.40 -1.71
C SER A 84 -15.90 -19.71 -2.70
N GLY A 85 -16.56 -20.47 -3.57
CA GLY A 85 -17.38 -19.95 -4.68
C GLY A 85 -18.51 -18.96 -4.31
N ILE A 86 -18.60 -18.56 -3.04
CA ILE A 86 -19.58 -17.60 -2.53
C ILE A 86 -18.93 -16.21 -2.34
N GLN A 87 -17.59 -16.13 -2.32
CA GLN A 87 -16.88 -14.86 -2.10
C GLN A 87 -16.64 -14.13 -3.42
N THR A 88 -16.89 -12.82 -3.41
CA THR A 88 -16.57 -11.96 -4.54
C THR A 88 -15.08 -11.64 -4.52
N ALA A 89 -14.39 -11.80 -5.65
CA ALA A 89 -13.00 -11.40 -5.78
C ALA A 89 -12.84 -9.88 -5.59
N ASP A 90 -11.85 -9.47 -4.80
CA ASP A 90 -11.51 -8.05 -4.55
C ASP A 90 -10.73 -7.47 -5.74
N ILE A 91 -11.35 -7.46 -6.91
CA ILE A 91 -10.74 -7.01 -8.17
C ILE A 91 -11.56 -5.85 -8.71
N SER A 92 -10.90 -4.74 -9.04
CA SER A 92 -11.57 -3.61 -9.65
C SER A 92 -12.11 -4.00 -11.04
N PHE A 93 -13.24 -3.40 -11.40
CA PHE A 93 -13.96 -3.71 -12.65
C PHE A 93 -13.06 -3.63 -13.90
N ARG A 94 -12.12 -2.69 -13.94
CA ARG A 94 -11.17 -2.52 -15.06
C ARG A 94 -10.24 -3.71 -15.28
N PHE A 95 -9.97 -4.51 -14.24
CA PHE A 95 -9.12 -5.70 -14.32
C PHE A 95 -9.88 -7.00 -14.63
N LEU A 96 -11.22 -6.97 -14.74
CA LEU A 96 -12.00 -8.17 -15.07
C LEU A 96 -11.62 -8.79 -16.42
N PRO A 97 -11.49 -8.04 -17.52
CA PRO A 97 -11.06 -8.61 -18.80
C PRO A 97 -9.68 -9.26 -18.72
N CYS A 98 -8.74 -8.61 -17.99
CA CYS A 98 -7.40 -9.14 -17.73
C CYS A 98 -7.47 -10.46 -16.94
N LEU A 99 -8.31 -10.54 -15.90
CA LEU A 99 -8.49 -11.76 -15.13
C LEU A 99 -9.01 -12.91 -15.98
N VAL A 100 -10.01 -12.66 -16.82
CA VAL A 100 -10.61 -13.67 -17.70
C VAL A 100 -9.60 -14.18 -18.73
N SER A 101 -8.87 -13.27 -19.40
CA SER A 101 -7.84 -13.63 -20.37
C SER A 101 -6.66 -14.36 -19.73
N GLY A 102 -6.23 -13.92 -18.55
CA GLY A 102 -5.17 -14.57 -17.76
C GLY A 102 -5.57 -15.98 -17.31
N LEU A 103 -6.81 -16.15 -16.84
CA LEU A 103 -7.33 -17.47 -16.48
C LEU A 103 -7.38 -18.41 -17.69
N ALA A 104 -7.86 -17.92 -18.83
CA ALA A 104 -7.89 -18.69 -20.09
C ALA A 104 -6.48 -19.13 -20.50
N TYR A 105 -5.48 -18.24 -20.42
CA TYR A 105 -4.09 -18.55 -20.68
C TYR A 105 -3.54 -19.63 -19.73
N HIS A 106 -3.77 -19.50 -18.42
CA HIS A 106 -3.30 -20.46 -17.45
C HIS A 106 -3.96 -21.84 -17.56
N ILE A 107 -5.24 -21.89 -17.93
CA ILE A 107 -5.94 -23.15 -18.22
C ILE A 107 -5.37 -23.81 -19.49
N ALA A 108 -5.18 -23.03 -20.57
CA ALA A 108 -4.63 -23.53 -21.81
C ALA A 108 -3.26 -24.18 -21.67
N MET A 109 -2.41 -23.66 -20.77
CA MET A 109 -1.11 -24.28 -20.47
C MET A 109 -1.21 -25.69 -19.82
N LYS A 110 -2.35 -26.00 -19.19
CA LYS A 110 -2.56 -27.29 -18.51
C LYS A 110 -3.27 -28.31 -19.39
N VAL A 111 -3.83 -27.90 -20.51
CA VAL A 111 -4.60 -28.73 -21.42
C VAL A 111 -3.78 -28.98 -22.68
N PRO A 112 -3.28 -30.21 -22.94
CA PRO A 112 -2.38 -30.51 -24.05
C PRO A 112 -2.98 -30.16 -25.44
N GLU A 113 -4.30 -30.26 -25.58
CA GLU A 113 -5.02 -30.01 -26.83
C GLU A 113 -5.07 -28.50 -27.21
N LEU A 114 -4.71 -27.60 -26.29
CA LEU A 114 -4.77 -26.15 -26.47
C LEU A 114 -3.41 -25.51 -26.67
N VAL A 115 -2.34 -26.28 -26.83
CA VAL A 115 -0.94 -25.79 -26.95
C VAL A 115 -0.78 -24.75 -28.06
N ASP A 116 -1.43 -24.95 -29.21
CA ASP A 116 -1.37 -24.05 -30.36
C ASP A 116 -1.98 -22.67 -30.06
N ARG A 117 -2.89 -22.56 -29.09
CA ARG A 117 -3.54 -21.31 -28.70
C ARG A 117 -2.84 -20.55 -27.57
N VAL A 118 -1.90 -21.17 -26.89
CA VAL A 118 -1.23 -20.59 -25.72
C VAL A 118 -0.57 -19.24 -26.04
N GLN A 119 0.11 -19.14 -27.19
CA GLN A 119 0.80 -17.90 -27.58
C GLN A 119 -0.18 -16.76 -27.85
N MET A 120 -1.30 -17.05 -28.53
CA MET A 120 -2.34 -16.07 -28.81
C MET A 120 -3.02 -15.61 -27.51
N LEU A 121 -3.35 -16.54 -26.62
CA LEU A 121 -3.97 -16.22 -25.33
C LEU A 121 -3.05 -15.39 -24.44
N LYS A 122 -1.75 -15.67 -24.49
CA LYS A 122 -0.75 -14.85 -23.79
C LYS A 122 -0.73 -13.42 -24.32
N ALA A 123 -0.69 -13.23 -25.63
CA ALA A 123 -0.68 -11.90 -26.24
C ALA A 123 -1.94 -11.09 -25.84
N VAL A 124 -3.12 -11.71 -25.86
CA VAL A 124 -4.36 -11.08 -25.41
C VAL A 124 -4.31 -10.72 -23.92
N TYR A 125 -3.77 -11.60 -23.09
CA TYR A 125 -3.61 -11.32 -21.66
C TYR A 125 -2.68 -10.13 -21.42
N ASP A 126 -1.51 -10.11 -22.07
CA ASP A 126 -0.52 -9.04 -21.94
C ASP A 126 -1.12 -7.69 -22.38
N GLU A 127 -1.85 -7.65 -23.49
CA GLU A 127 -2.56 -6.46 -23.97
C GLU A 127 -3.61 -5.96 -22.95
N GLN A 128 -4.46 -6.84 -22.45
CA GLN A 128 -5.48 -6.49 -21.46
C GLN A 128 -4.87 -6.02 -20.13
N PHE A 129 -3.74 -6.60 -19.74
CA PHE A 129 -3.02 -6.18 -18.54
C PHE A 129 -2.43 -4.77 -18.71
N GLU A 130 -1.78 -4.47 -19.84
CA GLU A 130 -1.24 -3.14 -20.12
C GLU A 130 -2.33 -2.07 -20.16
N MET A 131 -3.47 -2.36 -20.78
CA MET A 131 -4.62 -1.46 -20.79
C MET A 131 -5.11 -1.17 -19.37
N ALA A 132 -5.38 -2.20 -18.59
CA ALA A 132 -5.85 -2.06 -17.22
C ALA A 132 -4.84 -1.32 -16.32
N ALA A 133 -3.55 -1.62 -16.45
CA ALA A 133 -2.48 -0.96 -15.71
C ALA A 133 -2.31 0.52 -16.09
N SER A 134 -2.52 0.86 -17.38
CA SER A 134 -2.47 2.24 -17.85
C SER A 134 -3.64 3.09 -17.33
N GLU A 135 -4.82 2.48 -17.19
CA GLU A 135 -5.99 3.13 -16.61
C GLU A 135 -5.88 3.30 -15.09
N ASP A 136 -5.23 2.35 -14.41
CA ASP A 136 -5.05 2.37 -12.95
C ASP A 136 -3.93 3.30 -12.50
N ARG A 137 -3.10 3.77 -13.42
CA ARG A 137 -2.00 4.68 -13.11
C ARG A 137 -2.52 6.03 -12.62
N GLU A 138 -1.99 6.50 -11.51
CA GLU A 138 -2.22 7.87 -11.05
C GLU A 138 -1.76 8.87 -12.13
N LYS A 139 -2.68 9.72 -12.59
CA LYS A 139 -2.43 10.72 -13.65
C LYS A 139 -2.05 12.10 -13.08
N THR A 140 -1.64 12.15 -11.82
CA THR A 140 -1.23 13.41 -11.18
C THR A 140 0.21 13.75 -11.57
N PRO A 141 0.49 14.98 -12.05
CA PRO A 141 1.85 15.39 -12.38
C PRO A 141 2.71 15.41 -11.11
N ALA A 142 3.81 14.68 -11.10
CA ALA A 142 4.79 14.75 -10.02
C ALA A 142 5.51 16.10 -10.05
N ARG A 143 5.26 16.96 -9.07
CA ARG A 143 5.97 18.24 -8.93
C ARG A 143 7.14 18.06 -7.95
N PHE A 144 8.35 18.01 -8.49
CA PHE A 144 9.57 18.08 -7.68
C PHE A 144 9.88 19.55 -7.37
N VAL A 145 9.74 19.94 -6.12
CA VAL A 145 10.21 21.24 -5.65
C VAL A 145 11.57 21.03 -4.99
N PRO A 146 12.69 21.50 -5.60
CA PRO A 146 13.98 21.43 -4.95
C PRO A 146 13.92 22.23 -3.65
N ARG A 147 14.20 21.59 -2.52
CA ARG A 147 14.35 22.28 -1.25
C ARG A 147 15.75 22.86 -1.22
N ILE A 148 15.88 24.14 -1.62
CA ILE A 148 17.12 24.88 -1.42
C ILE A 148 17.25 25.06 0.09
N ALA A 149 18.12 24.24 0.72
CA ALA A 149 18.57 24.52 2.08
C ALA A 149 19.35 25.82 2.02
N GLY A 150 18.79 26.88 2.61
CA GLY A 150 19.47 28.16 2.68
C GLY A 150 20.83 28.00 3.35
N ILE A 151 21.87 28.38 2.64
CA ILE A 151 23.20 28.56 3.18
C ILE A 151 23.12 29.84 4.03
N HIS A 152 23.25 29.67 5.33
CA HIS A 152 23.60 30.76 6.24
C HIS A 152 25.01 30.52 6.77
#